data_4f54dcb71e5eca72eefd66b81dc59c24
#
_entry.id   4f54dcb71e5eca72eefd66b81dc59c24
#
_cell.length_a   1.000
_cell.length_b   1.000
_cell.length_c   1.000
_cell.angle_alpha   90.00
_cell.angle_beta   90.00
_cell.angle_gamma   90.00
#
_symmetry.space_group_name_H-M   'P 1'
#
loop_
_entity.id
_entity.type
_entity.pdbx_description
1 polymer ?
#
loop_
_entity_poly.entity_id
_entity_poly.type
_entity_poly.pdbx_seq_one_letter_code
_entity_poly.pdbx_strand_id
1 'polypeptide(L)'
;SGVIAYDAPISNEGTRINLAYSRNRVKIINGEMHDNGFDIKAHSNDLSVGISHPLNVKLFSKVEAFAEVHKKWSDTKTGSSKIFDNDVTIFKVGLNARKYDRTGLWFAQLSGTSFQADYEFLGESQDGNYQNIFLLRRQNLPDTQYLLLRLFGQYTDEKLLPSAEQFSIGGMATVRGYEESLLSGNKGWFGSAEYGFPISKDKQTWRGFAFYDYGSVYNESYDNRDYISSTGIGLEYFKDSWYGKIALGIPLTDSGENIEKDDGRIHFYLQKNI
;
A
#
# COMPACT_ATOMS: atom_id res chain seq x y z
N SER A 1 -0.10 2.21 -16.85
CA SER A 1 -0.82 1.30 -15.95
C SER A 1 -2.32 1.39 -16.16
N GLY A 2 -3.03 0.30 -15.92
CA GLY A 2 -4.49 0.24 -16.02
C GLY A 2 -5.04 -0.86 -15.12
N VAL A 3 -6.26 -0.64 -14.61
CA VAL A 3 -7.00 -1.62 -13.79
C VAL A 3 -8.42 -1.71 -14.32
N ILE A 4 -8.93 -2.91 -14.44
CA ILE A 4 -10.34 -3.21 -14.69
C ILE A 4 -10.81 -4.07 -13.52
N ALA A 5 -11.90 -3.68 -12.87
CA ALA A 5 -12.47 -4.41 -11.75
C ALA A 5 -13.98 -4.52 -11.89
N TYR A 6 -14.50 -5.65 -11.44
CA TYR A 6 -15.93 -5.96 -11.37
C TYR A 6 -16.26 -6.53 -10.00
N ASP A 7 -17.30 -6.03 -9.38
CA ASP A 7 -17.81 -6.48 -8.08
C ASP A 7 -19.33 -6.61 -8.13
N ALA A 8 -19.85 -7.79 -7.79
CA ALA A 8 -21.28 -8.06 -7.84
C ALA A 8 -21.77 -8.88 -6.64
N PRO A 9 -22.99 -8.62 -6.15
CA PRO A 9 -23.66 -9.50 -5.20
C PRO A 9 -24.09 -10.81 -5.89
N ILE A 10 -23.86 -11.95 -5.25
CA ILE A 10 -24.23 -13.28 -5.74
C ILE A 10 -25.23 -14.00 -4.84
N SER A 11 -25.56 -13.41 -3.69
CA SER A 11 -26.61 -13.93 -2.80
C SER A 11 -27.40 -12.82 -2.13
N ASN A 12 -28.62 -13.16 -1.68
CA ASN A 12 -29.48 -12.27 -0.89
C ASN A 12 -28.92 -12.01 0.53
N GLU A 13 -27.99 -12.83 0.99
CA GLU A 13 -27.30 -12.69 2.27
C GLU A 13 -26.11 -11.75 2.21
N GLY A 14 -25.87 -11.14 1.04
CA GLY A 14 -24.83 -10.14 0.84
C GLY A 14 -23.46 -10.70 0.47
N THR A 15 -23.37 -11.98 0.07
CA THR A 15 -22.13 -12.53 -0.52
C THR A 15 -21.84 -11.82 -1.83
N ARG A 16 -20.58 -11.45 -2.05
CA ARG A 16 -20.12 -10.77 -3.26
C ARG A 16 -18.96 -11.54 -3.89
N ILE A 17 -18.88 -11.45 -5.20
CA ILE A 17 -17.72 -11.87 -5.97
C ILE A 17 -17.04 -10.63 -6.53
N ASN A 18 -15.71 -10.62 -6.50
CA ASN A 18 -14.90 -9.60 -7.14
C ASN A 18 -13.93 -10.23 -8.13
N LEU A 19 -13.71 -9.55 -9.23
CA LEU A 19 -12.77 -9.89 -10.28
C LEU A 19 -11.98 -8.63 -10.57
N ALA A 20 -10.66 -8.72 -10.62
CA ALA A 20 -9.86 -7.59 -11.07
C ALA A 20 -8.69 -8.06 -11.94
N TYR A 21 -8.34 -7.24 -12.90
CA TYR A 21 -7.14 -7.39 -13.70
C TYR A 21 -6.40 -6.07 -13.73
N SER A 22 -5.13 -6.09 -13.37
CA SER A 22 -4.26 -4.94 -13.47
C SER A 22 -3.06 -5.20 -14.36
N ARG A 23 -2.60 -4.16 -15.03
CA ARG A 23 -1.39 -4.17 -15.84
C ARG A 23 -0.55 -2.95 -15.57
N ASN A 24 0.71 -3.16 -15.21
CA ASN A 24 1.69 -2.11 -14.99
C ASN A 24 2.85 -2.26 -15.96
N ARG A 25 3.37 -1.11 -16.39
CA ARG A 25 4.60 -1.01 -17.18
C ARG A 25 5.46 0.08 -16.57
N VAL A 26 6.70 -0.25 -16.30
CA VAL A 26 7.71 0.66 -15.78
C VAL A 26 8.87 0.69 -16.75
N LYS A 27 9.41 1.87 -17.01
CA LYS A 27 10.64 2.08 -17.73
C LYS A 27 11.53 2.97 -16.88
N ILE A 28 12.77 2.57 -16.64
CA ILE A 28 13.75 3.42 -15.98
C ILE A 28 14.23 4.43 -17.02
N ILE A 29 14.03 5.72 -16.73
CA ILE A 29 14.35 6.83 -17.65
C ILE A 29 15.42 7.78 -17.06
N ASN A 30 15.90 7.53 -15.84
CA ASN A 30 16.89 8.35 -15.14
C ASN A 30 17.63 7.53 -14.08
N GLY A 31 18.82 7.97 -13.66
CA GLY A 31 19.67 7.34 -12.65
C GLY A 31 20.80 6.52 -13.24
N GLU A 32 21.72 6.04 -12.39
CA GLU A 32 22.97 5.40 -12.78
C GLU A 32 22.80 4.26 -13.80
N MET A 33 21.78 3.43 -13.68
CA MET A 33 21.53 2.33 -14.62
C MET A 33 21.17 2.86 -16.01
N HIS A 34 20.33 3.89 -16.09
CA HIS A 34 19.96 4.52 -17.36
C HIS A 34 21.18 5.24 -17.96
N ASP A 35 21.94 5.97 -17.15
CA ASP A 35 23.11 6.75 -17.58
C ASP A 35 24.26 5.84 -18.06
N ASN A 36 24.33 4.62 -17.53
CA ASN A 36 25.24 3.56 -18.01
C ASN A 36 24.71 2.80 -19.24
N GLY A 37 23.59 3.25 -19.85
CA GLY A 37 23.07 2.73 -21.12
C GLY A 37 22.16 1.50 -20.98
N PHE A 38 21.69 1.16 -19.77
CA PHE A 38 20.75 0.07 -19.57
C PHE A 38 19.29 0.53 -19.80
N ASP A 39 18.66 0.05 -20.90
CA ASP A 39 17.23 0.28 -21.17
C ASP A 39 16.40 -0.78 -20.42
N ILE A 40 16.14 -0.52 -19.13
CA ILE A 40 15.39 -1.45 -18.27
C ILE A 40 13.90 -1.18 -18.38
N LYS A 41 13.15 -2.23 -18.71
CA LYS A 41 11.68 -2.25 -18.80
C LYS A 41 11.13 -3.39 -17.97
N ALA A 42 10.18 -3.08 -17.10
CA ALA A 42 9.45 -4.08 -16.34
C ALA A 42 7.96 -4.05 -16.70
N HIS A 43 7.38 -5.24 -16.82
CA HIS A 43 5.96 -5.44 -17.00
C HIS A 43 5.45 -6.31 -15.86
N SER A 44 4.32 -5.94 -15.28
CA SER A 44 3.62 -6.82 -14.35
C SER A 44 2.13 -6.83 -14.63
N ASN A 45 1.54 -8.00 -14.47
CA ASN A 45 0.10 -8.21 -14.57
C ASN A 45 -0.35 -8.93 -13.30
N ASP A 46 -1.55 -8.63 -12.85
CA ASP A 46 -2.20 -9.30 -11.72
C ASP A 46 -3.66 -9.57 -12.09
N LEU A 47 -4.05 -10.83 -12.03
CA LEU A 47 -5.44 -11.29 -12.15
C LEU A 47 -5.88 -11.77 -10.79
N SER A 48 -6.97 -11.22 -10.26
CA SER A 48 -7.53 -11.63 -8.97
C SER A 48 -9.00 -12.03 -9.08
N VAL A 49 -9.34 -13.05 -8.31
CA VAL A 49 -10.70 -13.52 -8.10
C VAL A 49 -10.91 -13.61 -6.60
N GLY A 50 -11.98 -13.00 -6.10
CA GLY A 50 -12.27 -13.01 -4.69
C GLY A 50 -13.76 -13.22 -4.39
N ILE A 51 -14.02 -13.67 -3.17
CA ILE A 51 -15.34 -13.78 -2.58
C ILE A 51 -15.32 -13.11 -1.22
N SER A 52 -16.38 -12.39 -0.89
CA SER A 52 -16.59 -11.87 0.47
C SER A 52 -18.01 -12.19 0.96
N HIS A 53 -18.11 -12.43 2.27
CA HIS A 53 -19.39 -12.72 2.92
C HIS A 53 -19.50 -11.97 4.25
N PRO A 54 -20.59 -11.23 4.48
CA PRO A 54 -20.81 -10.55 5.75
C PRO A 54 -21.16 -11.57 6.85
N LEU A 55 -20.31 -11.64 7.88
CA LEU A 55 -20.55 -12.50 9.06
C LEU A 55 -21.49 -11.83 10.06
N ASN A 56 -21.42 -10.51 10.17
CA ASN A 56 -22.25 -9.73 11.09
C ASN A 56 -22.49 -8.34 10.50
N VAL A 57 -23.74 -7.96 10.37
CA VAL A 57 -24.17 -6.64 9.90
C VAL A 57 -25.09 -6.01 10.93
N LYS A 58 -24.67 -4.86 11.45
CA LYS A 58 -25.48 -4.01 12.33
C LYS A 58 -25.52 -2.59 11.75
N LEU A 59 -26.40 -1.75 12.26
CA LEU A 59 -26.58 -0.38 11.76
C LEU A 59 -25.25 0.42 11.64
N PHE A 60 -24.36 0.24 12.60
CA PHE A 60 -23.10 0.99 12.67
C PHE A 60 -21.83 0.11 12.60
N SER A 61 -21.98 -1.18 12.34
CA SER A 61 -20.81 -2.07 12.24
C SER A 61 -21.05 -3.20 11.24
N LYS A 62 -19.97 -3.60 10.57
CA LYS A 62 -19.94 -4.76 9.68
C LYS A 62 -18.65 -5.55 9.95
N VAL A 63 -18.79 -6.86 10.04
CA VAL A 63 -17.65 -7.80 9.98
C VAL A 63 -17.89 -8.69 8.76
N GLU A 64 -16.87 -8.85 7.95
CA GLU A 64 -16.91 -9.58 6.68
C GLU A 64 -15.69 -10.47 6.56
N ALA A 65 -15.90 -11.73 6.20
CA ALA A 65 -14.83 -12.63 5.79
C ALA A 65 -14.61 -12.50 4.28
N PHE A 66 -13.37 -12.69 3.85
CA PHE A 66 -13.03 -12.72 2.44
C PHE A 66 -11.98 -13.80 2.14
N ALA A 67 -12.00 -14.28 0.90
CA ALA A 67 -10.97 -15.13 0.33
C ALA A 67 -10.67 -14.65 -1.10
N GLU A 68 -9.39 -14.62 -1.47
CA GLU A 68 -8.91 -14.11 -2.75
C GLU A 68 -7.83 -15.03 -3.30
N VAL A 69 -7.83 -15.22 -4.61
CA VAL A 69 -6.75 -15.86 -5.35
C VAL A 69 -6.20 -14.83 -6.33
N HIS A 70 -4.89 -14.65 -6.34
CA HIS A 70 -4.19 -13.81 -7.30
C HIS A 70 -3.23 -14.65 -8.12
N LYS A 71 -3.15 -14.37 -9.40
CA LYS A 71 -2.08 -14.83 -10.28
C LYS A 71 -1.34 -13.60 -10.78
N LYS A 72 -0.11 -13.44 -10.32
CA LYS A 72 0.79 -12.35 -10.74
C LYS A 72 1.86 -12.91 -11.65
N TRP A 73 2.15 -12.24 -12.75
CA TRP A 73 3.29 -12.56 -13.61
C TRP A 73 3.99 -11.28 -14.01
N SER A 74 5.32 -11.30 -13.92
CA SER A 74 6.15 -10.14 -14.23
C SER A 74 7.40 -10.53 -14.99
N ASP A 75 7.81 -9.67 -15.90
CA ASP A 75 9.06 -9.78 -16.63
C ASP A 75 9.84 -8.46 -16.57
N THR A 76 11.16 -8.57 -16.47
CA THR A 76 12.08 -7.44 -16.56
C THR A 76 13.09 -7.71 -17.67
N LYS A 77 13.27 -6.73 -18.55
CA LYS A 77 14.15 -6.79 -19.72
C LYS A 77 15.15 -5.66 -19.72
N THR A 78 16.36 -5.92 -20.21
CA THR A 78 17.33 -4.92 -20.61
C THR A 78 17.59 -5.05 -22.11
N GLY A 79 17.26 -4.02 -22.89
CA GLY A 79 17.23 -4.11 -24.34
C GLY A 79 16.31 -5.22 -24.83
N SER A 80 16.84 -6.23 -25.52
CA SER A 80 16.12 -7.43 -25.99
C SER A 80 16.22 -8.63 -25.05
N SER A 81 17.08 -8.58 -24.05
CA SER A 81 17.34 -9.71 -23.14
C SER A 81 16.42 -9.66 -21.92
N LYS A 82 15.77 -10.79 -21.61
CA LYS A 82 14.99 -11.00 -20.38
C LYS A 82 15.99 -11.27 -19.25
N ILE A 83 15.94 -10.47 -18.19
CA ILE A 83 16.84 -10.57 -17.04
C ILE A 83 16.16 -11.25 -15.86
N PHE A 84 14.84 -11.10 -15.75
CA PHE A 84 14.08 -11.63 -14.65
C PHE A 84 12.66 -11.95 -15.09
N ASP A 85 12.14 -13.07 -14.59
CA ASP A 85 10.80 -13.56 -14.87
C ASP A 85 10.28 -14.29 -13.64
N ASN A 86 9.10 -13.95 -13.18
CA ASN A 86 8.46 -14.66 -12.10
C ASN A 86 6.94 -14.77 -12.28
N ASP A 87 6.45 -15.90 -11.86
CA ASP A 87 5.04 -16.22 -11.72
C ASP A 87 4.74 -16.46 -10.25
N VAL A 88 3.79 -15.70 -9.69
CA VAL A 88 3.39 -15.84 -8.29
C VAL A 88 1.90 -16.15 -8.21
N THR A 89 1.55 -17.24 -7.58
CA THR A 89 0.16 -17.58 -7.22
C THR A 89 -0.02 -17.33 -5.73
N ILE A 90 -1.06 -16.58 -5.37
CA ILE A 90 -1.33 -16.16 -4.00
C ILE A 90 -2.74 -16.60 -3.63
N PHE A 91 -2.86 -17.20 -2.45
CA PHE A 91 -4.14 -17.44 -1.79
C PHE A 91 -4.19 -16.63 -0.50
N LYS A 92 -5.18 -15.75 -0.38
CA LYS A 92 -5.34 -14.85 0.75
C LYS A 92 -6.72 -15.02 1.37
N VAL A 93 -6.77 -15.14 2.69
CA VAL A 93 -8.01 -15.17 3.48
C VAL A 93 -7.94 -14.15 4.60
N GLY A 94 -9.08 -13.62 5.00
CA GLY A 94 -9.06 -12.64 6.07
C GLY A 94 -10.41 -12.16 6.53
N LEU A 95 -10.36 -11.20 7.44
CA LEU A 95 -11.51 -10.53 8.02
C LEU A 95 -11.35 -9.02 7.88
N ASN A 96 -12.43 -8.37 7.48
CA ASN A 96 -12.58 -6.92 7.52
C ASN A 96 -13.61 -6.58 8.61
N ALA A 97 -13.28 -5.62 9.46
CA ALA A 97 -14.19 -5.08 10.45
C ALA A 97 -14.29 -3.57 10.30
N ARG A 98 -15.51 -3.05 10.25
CA ARG A 98 -15.81 -1.62 10.19
C ARG A 98 -16.82 -1.26 11.26
N LYS A 99 -16.54 -0.19 12.00
CA LYS A 99 -17.45 0.31 13.04
C LYS A 99 -17.46 1.84 13.01
N TYR A 100 -18.67 2.39 12.87
CA TYR A 100 -18.93 3.80 13.11
C TYR A 100 -19.35 4.01 14.56
N ASP A 101 -18.77 4.98 15.22
CA ASP A 101 -19.20 5.44 16.53
C ASP A 101 -19.58 6.93 16.47
N ARG A 102 -19.92 7.53 17.59
CA ARG A 102 -20.36 8.94 17.64
C ARG A 102 -19.28 9.92 17.16
N THR A 103 -18.03 9.52 17.16
CA THR A 103 -16.88 10.39 16.93
C THR A 103 -16.08 9.99 15.70
N GLY A 104 -16.45 8.93 14.96
CA GLY A 104 -15.74 8.59 13.75
C GLY A 104 -15.86 7.13 13.30
N LEU A 105 -14.80 6.65 12.66
CA LEU A 105 -14.73 5.36 12.01
C LEU A 105 -13.53 4.57 12.53
N TRP A 106 -13.77 3.31 12.88
CA TRP A 106 -12.75 2.27 12.99
C TRP A 106 -12.81 1.34 11.77
N PHE A 107 -11.66 1.04 11.22
CA PHE A 107 -11.49 -0.04 10.25
C PHE A 107 -10.33 -0.93 10.68
N ALA A 108 -10.52 -2.24 10.60
CA ALA A 108 -9.50 -3.23 10.86
C ALA A 108 -9.55 -4.31 9.78
N GLN A 109 -8.41 -4.76 9.33
CA GLN A 109 -8.25 -5.93 8.47
C GLN A 109 -7.17 -6.83 9.06
N LEU A 110 -7.45 -8.12 9.08
CA LEU A 110 -6.49 -9.17 9.39
C LEU A 110 -6.52 -10.18 8.26
N SER A 111 -5.37 -10.56 7.72
CA SER A 111 -5.29 -11.57 6.67
C SER A 111 -4.09 -12.47 6.81
N GLY A 112 -4.26 -13.73 6.41
CA GLY A 112 -3.20 -14.70 6.15
C GLY A 112 -3.10 -14.93 4.65
N THR A 113 -1.87 -15.01 4.17
CA THR A 113 -1.53 -15.20 2.76
C THR A 113 -0.58 -16.38 2.64
N SER A 114 -0.88 -17.30 1.71
CA SER A 114 0.05 -18.34 1.24
C SER A 114 0.38 -18.04 -0.22
N PHE A 115 1.63 -18.22 -0.60
CA PHE A 115 2.09 -17.97 -1.97
C PHE A 115 2.94 -19.12 -2.48
N GLN A 116 2.95 -19.28 -3.81
CA GLN A 116 3.89 -20.07 -4.58
C GLN A 116 4.46 -19.18 -5.68
N ALA A 117 5.77 -19.05 -5.72
CA ALA A 117 6.50 -18.26 -6.70
C ALA A 117 7.41 -19.17 -7.52
N ASP A 118 7.31 -19.10 -8.85
CA ASP A 118 8.15 -19.81 -9.79
C ASP A 118 9.05 -18.79 -10.52
N TYR A 119 10.36 -18.98 -10.45
CA TYR A 119 11.38 -18.15 -11.07
C TYR A 119 11.96 -18.89 -12.29
N GLU A 120 11.33 -18.68 -13.47
CA GLU A 120 11.71 -19.43 -14.69
C GLU A 120 13.19 -19.25 -15.05
N PHE A 121 13.73 -18.05 -14.87
CA PHE A 121 15.13 -17.77 -15.21
C PHE A 121 16.12 -18.52 -14.31
N LEU A 122 15.76 -18.78 -13.06
CA LEU A 122 16.63 -19.51 -12.08
C LEU A 122 16.34 -20.99 -12.07
N GLY A 123 15.19 -21.44 -12.59
CA GLY A 123 14.71 -22.83 -12.46
C GLY A 123 14.36 -23.20 -11.02
N GLU A 124 14.04 -22.21 -10.19
CA GLU A 124 13.72 -22.39 -8.77
C GLU A 124 12.26 -22.05 -8.48
N SER A 125 11.70 -22.68 -7.46
CA SER A 125 10.39 -22.34 -6.91
C SER A 125 10.49 -22.07 -5.43
N GLN A 126 9.64 -21.21 -4.93
CA GLN A 126 9.53 -20.87 -3.52
C GLN A 126 8.07 -20.84 -3.10
N ASP A 127 7.76 -21.43 -1.99
CA ASP A 127 6.46 -21.32 -1.32
C ASP A 127 6.64 -20.76 0.10
N GLY A 128 5.59 -20.17 0.63
CA GLY A 128 5.63 -19.63 1.98
C GLY A 128 4.33 -18.96 2.37
N ASN A 129 4.36 -18.28 3.51
CA ASN A 129 3.21 -17.60 4.06
C ASN A 129 3.59 -16.34 4.82
N TYR A 130 2.65 -15.41 4.90
CA TYR A 130 2.77 -14.21 5.74
C TYR A 130 1.39 -13.73 6.22
N GLN A 131 1.38 -12.93 7.27
CA GLN A 131 0.20 -12.34 7.85
C GLN A 131 0.28 -10.81 7.79
N ASN A 132 -0.88 -10.18 7.54
CA ASN A 132 -0.99 -8.73 7.55
C ASN A 132 -2.04 -8.28 8.56
N ILE A 133 -1.77 -7.14 9.20
CA ILE A 133 -2.73 -6.39 9.98
C ILE A 133 -2.79 -4.95 9.48
N PHE A 134 -4.00 -4.43 9.31
CA PHE A 134 -4.24 -3.02 9.03
C PHE A 134 -5.28 -2.48 10.02
N LEU A 135 -4.95 -1.37 10.67
CA LEU A 135 -5.85 -0.65 11.57
C LEU A 135 -5.92 0.81 11.13
N LEU A 136 -7.13 1.35 11.12
CA LEU A 136 -7.38 2.77 10.86
C LEU A 136 -8.39 3.30 11.85
N ARG A 137 -8.08 4.46 12.44
CA ARG A 137 -9.01 5.27 13.20
C ARG A 137 -9.10 6.65 12.58
N ARG A 138 -10.29 7.02 12.12
CA ARG A 138 -10.61 8.43 11.85
C ARG A 138 -11.46 8.94 13.00
N GLN A 139 -10.88 9.83 13.78
CA GLN A 139 -11.54 10.54 14.86
C GLN A 139 -11.97 11.91 14.36
N ASN A 140 -13.27 12.19 14.35
CA ASN A 140 -13.79 13.52 14.07
C ASN A 140 -13.67 14.37 15.32
N LEU A 141 -13.23 15.60 15.14
CA LEU A 141 -13.03 16.61 16.17
C LEU A 141 -14.00 17.79 15.90
N PRO A 142 -14.19 18.72 16.85
CA PRO A 142 -14.97 19.91 16.61
C PRO A 142 -14.50 20.70 15.37
N ASP A 143 -15.37 21.53 14.83
CA ASP A 143 -15.05 22.41 13.70
C ASP A 143 -14.57 21.72 12.41
N THR A 144 -15.06 20.51 12.16
CA THR A 144 -14.69 19.65 10.99
C THR A 144 -13.21 19.23 10.95
N GLN A 145 -12.51 19.36 12.07
CA GLN A 145 -11.16 18.83 12.25
C GLN A 145 -11.20 17.30 12.36
N TYR A 146 -10.07 16.64 12.12
CA TYR A 146 -9.96 15.19 12.33
C TYR A 146 -8.56 14.78 12.77
N LEU A 147 -8.48 13.65 13.43
CA LEU A 147 -7.25 12.88 13.63
C LEU A 147 -7.40 11.56 12.88
N LEU A 148 -6.46 11.26 12.00
CA LEU A 148 -6.39 9.99 11.28
C LEU A 148 -5.16 9.22 11.75
N LEU A 149 -5.39 8.06 12.34
CA LEU A 149 -4.33 7.14 12.77
C LEU A 149 -4.37 5.91 11.85
N ARG A 150 -3.21 5.47 11.38
CA ARG A 150 -3.05 4.27 10.56
C ARG A 150 -1.92 3.42 11.13
N LEU A 151 -2.12 2.12 11.15
CA LEU A 151 -1.10 1.13 11.45
C LEU A 151 -1.22 0.01 10.41
N PHE A 152 -0.13 -0.36 9.80
CA PHE A 152 -0.04 -1.51 8.93
C PHE A 152 1.19 -2.34 9.32
N GLY A 153 1.06 -3.66 9.39
CA GLY A 153 2.14 -4.56 9.72
C GLY A 153 2.07 -5.84 8.91
N GLN A 154 3.24 -6.41 8.65
CA GLN A 154 3.44 -7.72 8.04
C GLN A 154 4.37 -8.57 8.90
N TYR A 155 3.99 -9.83 9.09
CA TYR A 155 4.79 -10.81 9.78
C TYR A 155 4.90 -12.10 8.97
N THR A 156 6.06 -12.73 8.99
CA THR A 156 6.31 -14.04 8.41
C THR A 156 7.47 -14.71 9.16
N ASP A 157 7.54 -16.03 9.11
CA ASP A 157 8.72 -16.79 9.55
C ASP A 157 9.63 -17.18 8.37
N GLU A 158 9.23 -16.80 7.14
CA GLU A 158 10.05 -17.03 5.96
C GLU A 158 11.29 -16.12 5.98
N LYS A 159 12.44 -16.71 5.67
CA LYS A 159 13.71 -15.97 5.60
C LYS A 159 13.79 -15.01 4.43
N LEU A 160 13.08 -15.32 3.36
CA LEU A 160 13.01 -14.51 2.15
C LEU A 160 11.60 -14.59 1.58
N LEU A 161 11.02 -13.44 1.22
CA LEU A 161 9.81 -13.34 0.44
C LEU A 161 10.13 -12.88 -1.00
N PRO A 162 9.33 -13.29 -2.00
CA PRO A 162 9.39 -12.67 -3.31
C PRO A 162 9.33 -11.15 -3.18
N SER A 163 10.09 -10.41 -3.96
CA SER A 163 10.16 -8.95 -3.86
C SER A 163 8.81 -8.25 -3.96
N ALA A 164 7.87 -8.82 -4.74
CA ALA A 164 6.51 -8.34 -4.87
C ALA A 164 5.63 -8.56 -3.62
N GLU A 165 6.07 -9.41 -2.68
CA GLU A 165 5.36 -9.75 -1.44
C GLU A 165 6.08 -9.20 -0.19
N GLN A 166 7.22 -8.54 -0.37
CA GLN A 166 7.91 -7.87 0.72
C GLN A 166 7.13 -6.65 1.21
N PHE A 167 7.23 -6.41 2.50
CA PHE A 167 6.72 -5.20 3.12
C PHE A 167 7.61 -4.02 2.76
N SER A 168 7.03 -2.98 2.14
CA SER A 168 7.79 -1.81 1.70
C SER A 168 7.33 -0.54 2.39
N ILE A 169 8.26 0.33 2.73
CA ILE A 169 8.03 1.65 3.30
C ILE A 169 8.77 2.73 2.52
N GLY A 170 8.22 3.93 2.54
CA GLY A 170 8.59 5.08 1.72
C GLY A 170 7.48 5.42 0.74
N GLY A 171 7.29 6.73 0.45
CA GLY A 171 6.32 7.23 -0.50
C GLY A 171 4.98 7.67 0.11
N MET A 172 4.07 8.08 -0.77
CA MET A 172 2.79 8.71 -0.41
C MET A 172 1.90 7.82 0.47
N ALA A 173 1.94 6.50 0.27
CA ALA A 173 1.06 5.56 0.95
C ALA A 173 1.53 5.21 2.37
N THR A 174 2.83 5.32 2.64
CA THR A 174 3.45 4.92 3.91
C THR A 174 4.20 6.08 4.56
N VAL A 175 5.54 6.11 4.52
CA VAL A 175 6.35 7.18 5.11
C VAL A 175 6.63 8.24 4.06
N ARG A 176 5.87 9.33 4.11
CA ARG A 176 5.97 10.45 3.16
C ARG A 176 7.31 11.19 3.33
N GLY A 177 7.79 11.82 2.26
CA GLY A 177 9.10 12.52 2.27
C GLY A 177 10.24 11.68 1.71
N TYR A 178 10.03 10.39 1.50
CA TYR A 178 10.97 9.46 0.89
C TYR A 178 10.44 8.95 -0.47
N GLU A 179 11.31 8.28 -1.21
CA GLU A 179 10.94 7.59 -2.45
C GLU A 179 9.94 6.46 -2.20
N GLU A 180 9.16 6.13 -3.23
CA GLU A 180 8.26 4.99 -3.16
C GLU A 180 9.05 3.70 -2.97
N SER A 181 8.66 2.90 -1.95
CA SER A 181 9.31 1.62 -1.62
C SER A 181 10.82 1.72 -1.36
N LEU A 182 11.26 2.81 -0.73
CA LEU A 182 12.68 3.04 -0.43
C LEU A 182 13.33 1.90 0.35
N LEU A 183 12.62 1.38 1.34
CA LEU A 183 13.06 0.23 2.14
C LEU A 183 12.04 -0.90 2.01
N SER A 184 12.54 -2.12 1.89
CA SER A 184 11.73 -3.34 1.82
C SER A 184 12.30 -4.43 2.71
N GLY A 185 11.41 -5.25 3.26
CA GLY A 185 11.79 -6.39 4.10
C GLY A 185 10.70 -7.44 4.19
N ASN A 186 11.06 -8.61 4.72
CA ASN A 186 10.11 -9.70 4.87
C ASN A 186 9.07 -9.42 5.97
N LYS A 187 9.49 -8.75 7.02
CA LYS A 187 8.66 -8.29 8.14
C LYS A 187 8.75 -6.78 8.24
N GLY A 188 7.68 -6.16 8.73
CA GLY A 188 7.73 -4.72 8.92
C GLY A 188 6.43 -4.16 9.50
N TRP A 189 6.48 -2.90 9.84
CA TRP A 189 5.31 -2.15 10.25
C TRP A 189 5.45 -0.67 9.91
N PHE A 190 4.32 -0.03 9.78
CA PHE A 190 4.19 1.39 9.48
C PHE A 190 3.10 1.99 10.38
N GLY A 191 3.36 3.15 10.96
CA GLY A 191 2.42 3.93 11.73
C GLY A 191 2.37 5.38 11.25
N SER A 192 1.17 5.95 11.20
CA SER A 192 0.94 7.33 10.77
C SER A 192 -0.08 8.01 11.67
N ALA A 193 0.18 9.27 12.03
CA ALA A 193 -0.76 10.17 12.66
C ALA A 193 -0.89 11.43 11.81
N GLU A 194 -2.11 11.78 11.41
CA GLU A 194 -2.42 12.95 10.60
C GLU A 194 -3.54 13.76 11.25
N TYR A 195 -3.28 15.04 11.49
CA TYR A 195 -4.26 16.00 12.00
C TYR A 195 -4.69 16.95 10.89
N GLY A 196 -5.99 16.94 10.59
CA GLY A 196 -6.59 17.76 9.54
C GLY A 196 -7.48 18.87 10.09
N PHE A 197 -7.42 20.05 9.48
CA PHE A 197 -8.17 21.23 9.87
C PHE A 197 -8.71 21.99 8.65
N PRO A 198 -9.89 22.63 8.75
CA PRO A 198 -10.45 23.39 7.66
C PRO A 198 -9.68 24.70 7.40
N ILE A 199 -9.47 25.04 6.14
CA ILE A 199 -8.86 26.32 5.72
C ILE A 199 -9.91 27.22 5.07
N SER A 200 -10.80 26.64 4.26
CA SER A 200 -11.84 27.41 3.58
C SER A 200 -12.96 27.84 4.51
N LYS A 201 -13.61 28.96 4.18
CA LYS A 201 -14.75 29.48 4.97
C LYS A 201 -15.94 28.51 5.00
N ASP A 202 -16.14 27.72 3.95
CA ASP A 202 -17.15 26.66 3.89
C ASP A 202 -16.78 25.42 4.72
N LYS A 203 -15.56 25.41 5.30
CA LYS A 203 -14.98 24.33 6.11
C LYS A 203 -14.93 22.96 5.41
N GLN A 204 -15.15 22.90 4.10
CA GLN A 204 -15.26 21.64 3.35
C GLN A 204 -14.34 21.59 2.13
N THR A 205 -14.25 22.66 1.34
CA THR A 205 -13.53 22.67 0.06
C THR A 205 -12.02 22.49 0.23
N TRP A 206 -11.42 23.23 1.18
CA TRP A 206 -9.99 23.16 1.44
C TRP A 206 -9.71 22.79 2.88
N ARG A 207 -8.82 21.82 3.06
CA ARG A 207 -8.30 21.40 4.37
C ARG A 207 -6.79 21.39 4.36
N GLY A 208 -6.19 21.90 5.44
CA GLY A 208 -4.80 21.67 5.75
C GLY A 208 -4.65 20.42 6.59
N PHE A 209 -3.48 19.79 6.55
CA PHE A 209 -3.13 18.74 7.48
C PHE A 209 -1.65 18.79 7.84
N ALA A 210 -1.33 18.29 9.02
CA ALA A 210 0.03 18.01 9.46
C ALA A 210 0.11 16.53 9.81
N PHE A 211 1.28 15.90 9.63
CA PHE A 211 1.45 14.49 9.87
C PHE A 211 2.81 14.12 10.45
N TYR A 212 2.84 12.96 11.07
CA TYR A 212 4.05 12.22 11.44
C TYR A 212 3.90 10.77 10.98
N ASP A 213 4.90 10.27 10.26
CA ASP A 213 4.96 8.91 9.75
C ASP A 213 6.22 8.23 10.29
N TYR A 214 6.10 6.95 10.61
CA TYR A 214 7.21 6.09 11.02
C TYR A 214 7.02 4.70 10.42
N GLY A 215 8.09 4.08 9.94
CA GLY A 215 8.08 2.71 9.47
C GLY A 215 9.40 2.01 9.72
N SER A 216 9.34 0.69 9.87
CA SER A 216 10.49 -0.17 10.04
C SER A 216 10.30 -1.46 9.27
N VAL A 217 11.37 -1.94 8.65
CA VAL A 217 11.45 -3.22 7.96
C VAL A 217 12.55 -4.08 8.56
N TYR A 218 12.41 -5.39 8.44
CA TYR A 218 13.39 -6.36 8.92
C TYR A 218 13.59 -7.46 7.89
N ASN A 219 14.86 -7.75 7.60
CA ASN A 219 15.30 -8.83 6.73
C ASN A 219 16.14 -9.82 7.53
N GLU A 220 15.58 -11.01 7.79
CA GLU A 220 16.23 -12.05 8.58
C GLU A 220 17.49 -12.58 7.90
N SER A 221 17.50 -12.68 6.57
CA SER A 221 18.65 -13.16 5.78
C SER A 221 19.91 -12.31 5.96
N TYR A 222 19.76 -11.04 6.34
CA TYR A 222 20.86 -10.10 6.55
C TYR A 222 20.97 -9.63 7.99
N ASP A 223 20.08 -10.14 8.89
CA ASP A 223 19.93 -9.68 10.29
C ASP A 223 19.91 -8.13 10.41
N ASN A 224 19.26 -7.49 9.44
CA ASN A 224 19.22 -6.05 9.34
C ASN A 224 17.83 -5.50 9.60
N ARG A 225 17.77 -4.47 10.44
CA ARG A 225 16.57 -3.70 10.74
C ARG A 225 16.79 -2.25 10.33
N ASP A 226 16.02 -1.83 9.34
CA ASP A 226 16.02 -0.45 8.88
C ASP A 226 14.72 0.26 9.27
N TYR A 227 14.81 1.56 9.49
CA TYR A 227 13.63 2.39 9.81
C TYR A 227 13.77 3.78 9.21
N ILE A 228 12.64 4.37 8.88
CA ILE A 228 12.54 5.75 8.43
C ILE A 228 11.37 6.45 9.14
N SER A 229 11.54 7.74 9.36
CA SER A 229 10.49 8.59 9.91
C SER A 229 10.46 9.94 9.23
N SER A 230 9.28 10.55 9.17
CA SER A 230 9.10 11.86 8.56
C SER A 230 8.00 12.64 9.24
N THR A 231 8.03 13.95 9.02
CA THR A 231 6.94 14.86 9.36
C THR A 231 6.63 15.73 8.15
N GLY A 232 5.48 16.39 8.18
CA GLY A 232 5.16 17.28 7.09
C GLY A 232 3.79 17.91 7.21
N ILE A 233 3.46 18.67 6.18
CA ILE A 233 2.17 19.36 6.03
C ILE A 233 1.62 19.13 4.64
N GLY A 234 0.34 19.40 4.46
CA GLY A 234 -0.26 19.31 3.14
C GLY A 234 -1.63 19.97 3.05
N LEU A 235 -2.20 19.84 1.87
CA LEU A 235 -3.50 20.38 1.51
C LEU A 235 -4.36 19.28 0.89
N GLU A 236 -5.64 19.28 1.24
CA GLU A 236 -6.68 18.49 0.61
C GLU A 236 -7.70 19.43 -0.04
N TYR A 237 -8.14 19.07 -1.23
CA TYR A 237 -9.17 19.77 -1.99
C TYR A 237 -10.33 18.81 -2.26
N PHE A 238 -11.55 19.25 -1.94
CA PHE A 238 -12.79 18.53 -2.20
C PHE A 238 -13.80 19.49 -2.84
N LYS A 239 -14.18 19.25 -4.06
CA LYS A 239 -15.26 19.98 -4.69
C LYS A 239 -15.90 19.16 -5.78
N ASP A 240 -17.21 19.06 -5.75
CA ASP A 240 -18.01 18.28 -6.68
C ASP A 240 -17.52 16.82 -6.74
N SER A 241 -17.04 16.37 -7.89
CA SER A 241 -16.48 15.03 -8.09
C SER A 241 -14.95 14.98 -8.01
N TRP A 242 -14.29 16.10 -7.67
CA TRP A 242 -12.83 16.16 -7.58
C TRP A 242 -12.33 15.99 -6.14
N TYR A 243 -11.31 15.18 -6.00
CA TYR A 243 -10.49 15.07 -4.79
C TYR A 243 -9.03 15.25 -5.16
N GLY A 244 -8.35 16.17 -4.50
CA GLY A 244 -6.92 16.41 -4.64
C GLY A 244 -6.22 16.39 -3.28
N LYS A 245 -5.02 15.85 -3.22
CA LYS A 245 -4.16 15.86 -2.03
C LYS A 245 -2.73 16.14 -2.46
N ILE A 246 -2.09 17.11 -1.79
CA ILE A 246 -0.67 17.40 -1.92
C ILE A 246 -0.05 17.38 -0.53
N ALA A 247 1.12 16.78 -0.39
CA ALA A 247 1.87 16.69 0.86
C ALA A 247 3.34 17.02 0.62
N LEU A 248 3.92 17.85 1.47
CA LEU A 248 5.36 18.03 1.60
C LEU A 248 5.83 17.23 2.82
N GLY A 249 6.61 16.19 2.59
CA GLY A 249 7.23 15.36 3.63
C GLY A 249 8.70 15.72 3.82
N ILE A 250 9.12 15.83 5.07
CA ILE A 250 10.49 16.12 5.46
C ILE A 250 11.03 14.90 6.19
N PRO A 251 12.07 14.23 5.65
CA PRO A 251 12.76 13.13 6.32
C PRO A 251 13.35 13.55 7.66
N LEU A 252 13.18 12.71 8.68
CA LEU A 252 13.75 12.92 10.02
C LEU A 252 14.89 11.96 10.34
N THR A 253 14.96 10.84 9.63
CA THR A 253 16.00 9.81 9.78
C THR A 253 16.80 9.65 8.50
N ASP A 254 18.10 9.47 8.65
CA ASP A 254 18.97 9.04 7.57
C ASP A 254 18.86 7.52 7.49
N SER A 255 18.46 7.00 6.36
CA SER A 255 18.26 5.56 6.16
C SER A 255 19.55 4.89 5.68
N GLY A 256 20.49 4.62 6.62
CA GLY A 256 21.72 3.87 6.35
C GLY A 256 22.87 4.69 5.74
N GLU A 257 24.04 4.05 5.61
CA GLU A 257 25.30 4.69 5.16
C GLU A 257 25.29 5.18 3.71
N ASN A 258 24.30 4.78 2.89
CA ASN A 258 24.26 5.03 1.44
C ASN A 258 23.03 5.80 0.95
N ILE A 259 22.17 6.30 1.82
CA ILE A 259 21.00 7.07 1.43
C ILE A 259 21.21 8.52 1.86
N GLU A 260 21.52 9.36 0.89
CA GLU A 260 21.59 10.81 1.11
C GLU A 260 20.24 11.31 1.65
N LYS A 261 20.30 12.12 2.69
CA LYS A 261 19.14 12.78 3.27
C LYS A 261 18.56 13.72 2.21
N ASP A 262 17.41 13.32 1.66
CA ASP A 262 16.66 14.17 0.74
C ASP A 262 16.13 15.41 1.52
N ASP A 263 16.19 16.59 0.92
CA ASP A 263 15.74 17.85 1.55
C ASP A 263 14.22 17.89 1.78
N GLY A 264 13.54 16.84 1.38
CA GLY A 264 12.08 16.68 1.45
C GLY A 264 11.47 16.45 0.08
N ARG A 265 10.30 15.82 0.09
CA ARG A 265 9.63 15.39 -1.14
C ARG A 265 8.17 15.84 -1.17
N ILE A 266 7.75 16.29 -2.35
CA ILE A 266 6.36 16.62 -2.60
C ILE A 266 5.67 15.40 -3.22
N HIS A 267 4.57 15.00 -2.61
CA HIS A 267 3.67 13.98 -3.12
C HIS A 267 2.35 14.61 -3.52
N PHE A 268 1.75 14.14 -4.62
CA PHE A 268 0.44 14.60 -5.02
C PHE A 268 -0.44 13.45 -5.50
N TYR A 269 -1.74 13.61 -5.30
CA TYR A 269 -2.77 12.71 -5.77
C TYR A 269 -3.96 13.51 -6.27
N LEU A 270 -4.52 13.13 -7.42
CA LEU A 270 -5.71 13.76 -7.98
C LEU A 270 -6.66 12.67 -8.50
N GLN A 271 -7.90 12.75 -8.10
CA GLN A 271 -8.96 11.83 -8.51
C GLN A 271 -10.19 12.62 -8.97
N LYS A 272 -10.84 12.13 -10.02
CA LYS A 272 -12.16 12.56 -10.45
C LYS A 272 -13.10 11.36 -10.44
N ASN A 273 -14.20 11.46 -9.71
CA ASN A 273 -15.28 10.49 -9.77
C ASN A 273 -16.21 10.88 -10.92
N ILE A 274 -16.55 9.94 -11.78
CA ILE A 274 -17.38 10.15 -12.98
C ILE A 274 -18.78 9.63 -12.70
#